data_9fc17a9293d4d7f4f629bf579c30bee4
#
_entry.id   9fc17a9293d4d7f4f629bf579c30bee4
#
_cell.length_a   1.000
_cell.length_b   1.000
_cell.length_c   1.000
_cell.angle_alpha   90.00
_cell.angle_beta   90.00
_cell.angle_gamma   90.00
#
_symmetry.space_group_name_H-M   'P 1'
#
loop_
_entity.id
_entity.type
_entity.pdbx_description
1 polymer ?
#
loop_
_entity_poly.entity_id
_entity_poly.type
_entity_poly.pdbx_seq_one_letter_code
_entity_poly.pdbx_strand_id
1 'polypeptide(L)'
;DSLTFVGQVRKGLVRVVGEAILGVDGAIEMTEERDGWLKIYSDDPDAFGLRVKGDSMWPRIKSGEYVLIEPNTKVFPGDEVFVRTVEGHNMIKVLGYDRDGEYQFTSINQDHRPITLPYHQVAKVEYVAGILKQSRHLDDIEAREWLKSS
;
A
#
# COMPACT_ATOMS: atom_id res chain seq x y z
N ASP A 1 4.01 -14.46 -11.95
CA ASP A 1 3.03 -14.14 -11.43
C ASP A 1 2.92 -12.98 -10.49
N SER A 2 3.86 -12.58 -9.86
CA SER A 2 3.74 -11.48 -8.94
C SER A 2 4.28 -10.21 -9.54
N LEU A 3 3.58 -9.12 -9.29
CA LEU A 3 4.04 -7.79 -9.65
C LEU A 3 5.18 -7.38 -8.72
N THR A 4 6.17 -6.73 -9.28
CA THR A 4 7.23 -6.14 -8.51
C THR A 4 7.09 -4.63 -8.61
N PHE A 5 6.83 -3.99 -7.48
CA PHE A 5 6.71 -2.55 -7.44
C PHE A 5 8.05 -1.94 -7.08
N VAL A 6 8.57 -1.12 -7.97
CA VAL A 6 9.84 -0.43 -7.76
C VAL A 6 9.51 1.03 -7.50
N GLY A 7 9.68 1.45 -6.26
CA GLY A 7 9.43 2.82 -5.87
C GLY A 7 10.53 3.76 -6.35
N GLN A 8 10.16 5.00 -6.53
CA GLN A 8 11.09 6.09 -6.75
C GLN A 8 10.73 7.20 -5.79
N VAL A 9 11.73 7.67 -5.06
CA VAL A 9 11.56 8.73 -4.07
C VAL A 9 12.48 9.88 -4.44
N ARG A 10 11.91 11.06 -4.53
CA ARG A 10 12.64 12.30 -4.67
C ARG A 10 12.24 13.20 -3.53
N LYS A 11 12.96 14.29 -3.30
CA LYS A 11 12.66 15.21 -2.22
C LYS A 11 11.21 15.68 -2.33
N GLY A 12 10.36 15.19 -1.42
CA GLY A 12 8.96 15.56 -1.37
C GLY A 12 8.06 14.89 -2.42
N LEU A 13 8.54 13.85 -3.11
CA LEU A 13 7.74 13.12 -4.10
C LEU A 13 7.95 11.62 -3.97
N VAL A 14 6.85 10.87 -4.07
CA VAL A 14 6.86 9.40 -4.11
C VAL A 14 6.10 8.95 -5.36
N ARG A 15 6.70 8.06 -6.14
CA ARG A 15 6.11 7.59 -7.40
C ARG A 15 4.88 6.73 -7.14
N VAL A 16 3.80 6.99 -7.88
CA VAL A 16 2.64 6.10 -7.95
C VAL A 16 2.94 5.04 -9.00
N VAL A 17 2.96 3.78 -8.57
CA VAL A 17 3.43 2.68 -9.43
C VAL A 17 2.32 1.72 -9.84
N GLY A 18 1.12 1.88 -9.31
CA GLY A 18 0.03 0.98 -9.65
C GLY A 18 -1.28 1.38 -9.05
N GLU A 19 -2.29 0.57 -9.36
CA GLU A 19 -3.63 0.73 -8.83
C GLU A 19 -4.03 -0.52 -8.07
N ALA A 20 -4.62 -0.33 -6.90
CA ALA A 20 -5.16 -1.41 -6.09
C ALA A 20 -6.68 -1.39 -6.21
N ILE A 21 -7.24 -2.41 -6.84
CA ILE A 21 -8.68 -2.55 -7.02
C ILE A 21 -9.19 -3.41 -5.86
N LEU A 22 -9.96 -2.78 -4.98
CA LEU A 22 -10.46 -3.44 -3.77
C LEU A 22 -11.67 -4.29 -4.09
N GLY A 23 -11.55 -5.58 -3.82
CA GLY A 23 -12.64 -6.53 -3.99
C GLY A 23 -13.26 -6.93 -2.66
N VAL A 24 -14.13 -7.93 -2.71
CA VAL A 24 -14.75 -8.50 -1.51
C VAL A 24 -13.70 -9.22 -0.68
N ASP A 25 -13.95 -9.34 0.62
CA ASP A 25 -13.11 -10.10 1.57
C ASP A 25 -11.67 -9.58 1.68
N GLY A 26 -11.46 -8.29 1.36
CA GLY A 26 -10.12 -7.70 1.48
C GLY A 26 -9.16 -8.10 0.38
N ALA A 27 -9.62 -8.89 -0.60
CA ALA A 27 -8.79 -9.24 -1.74
C ALA A 27 -8.54 -7.99 -2.59
N ILE A 28 -7.35 -7.90 -3.15
CA ILE A 28 -6.94 -6.78 -3.97
C ILE A 28 -6.44 -7.28 -5.30
N GLU A 29 -6.96 -6.73 -6.37
CA GLU A 29 -6.41 -6.94 -7.70
C GLU A 29 -5.47 -5.79 -8.00
N MET A 30 -4.24 -6.12 -8.34
CA MET A 30 -3.21 -5.10 -8.56
C MET A 30 -2.93 -4.96 -10.04
N THR A 31 -2.79 -3.71 -10.49
CA THR A 31 -2.28 -3.42 -11.82
C THR A 31 -1.04 -2.57 -11.66
N GLU A 32 0.00 -2.88 -12.43
CA GLU A 32 1.22 -2.10 -12.43
C GLU A 32 1.08 -1.00 -13.49
N GLU A 33 0.98 0.22 -13.04
CA GLU A 33 0.80 1.37 -13.93
C GLU A 33 1.36 2.61 -13.26
N ARG A 34 2.35 3.22 -13.88
CA ARG A 34 2.92 4.45 -13.36
C ARG A 34 1.94 5.59 -13.64
N ASP A 35 1.55 6.30 -12.59
CA ASP A 35 0.54 7.34 -12.67
C ASP A 35 0.94 8.53 -11.80
N GLY A 36 1.99 9.21 -12.20
CA GLY A 36 2.41 10.42 -11.52
C GLY A 36 3.06 10.19 -10.17
N TRP A 37 2.87 11.13 -9.29
CA TRP A 37 3.60 11.21 -8.03
C TRP A 37 2.69 11.67 -6.89
N LEU A 38 3.06 11.29 -5.68
CA LEU A 38 2.43 11.81 -4.48
C LEU A 38 3.34 12.87 -3.87
N LYS A 39 2.76 14.00 -3.51
CA LYS A 39 3.46 15.10 -2.87
C LYS A 39 3.54 14.78 -1.38
N ILE A 40 4.56 14.01 -1.02
CA ILE A 40 4.82 13.60 0.35
C ILE A 40 6.28 13.22 0.49
N TYR A 41 6.83 13.45 1.66
CA TYR A 41 8.18 13.05 2.00
C TYR A 41 8.17 11.64 2.61
N SER A 42 9.13 10.81 2.21
CA SER A 42 9.37 9.52 2.83
C SER A 42 10.88 9.29 2.98
N ASP A 43 11.26 8.78 4.15
CA ASP A 43 12.65 8.37 4.41
C ASP A 43 13.01 7.06 3.71
N ASP A 44 12.03 6.30 3.27
CA ASP A 44 12.26 5.01 2.65
C ASP A 44 12.54 5.22 1.16
N PRO A 45 13.76 4.91 0.67
CA PRO A 45 14.07 5.12 -0.74
C PRO A 45 13.27 4.21 -1.67
N ASP A 46 12.67 3.15 -1.14
CA ASP A 46 11.87 2.20 -1.91
C ASP A 46 10.37 2.46 -1.77
N ALA A 47 9.97 3.55 -1.12
CA ALA A 47 8.57 3.88 -0.94
C ALA A 47 7.85 4.03 -2.29
N PHE A 48 6.59 3.65 -2.31
CA PHE A 48 5.77 3.80 -3.50
C PHE A 48 4.33 4.09 -3.12
N GLY A 49 3.59 4.67 -4.07
CA GLY A 49 2.17 4.94 -3.92
C GLY A 49 1.33 4.01 -4.78
N LEU A 50 0.15 3.71 -4.29
CA LEU A 50 -0.87 2.96 -5.04
C LEU A 50 -2.16 3.76 -5.03
N ARG A 51 -2.79 3.88 -6.20
CA ARG A 51 -4.13 4.44 -6.29
C ARG A 51 -5.13 3.38 -5.87
N VAL A 52 -6.11 3.76 -5.06
CA VAL A 52 -7.13 2.84 -4.58
C VAL A 52 -8.40 3.02 -5.39
N LYS A 53 -9.01 1.91 -5.81
CA LYS A 53 -10.28 1.89 -6.51
C LYS A 53 -11.19 0.88 -5.83
N GLY A 54 -12.41 1.28 -5.54
CA GLY A 54 -13.40 0.43 -4.88
C GLY A 54 -13.64 0.85 -3.43
N ASP A 55 -14.74 0.34 -2.86
CA ASP A 55 -15.26 0.81 -1.57
C ASP A 55 -15.15 -0.19 -0.43
N SER A 56 -14.51 -1.34 -0.65
CA SER A 56 -14.51 -2.43 0.35
C SER A 56 -13.81 -2.07 1.66
N MET A 57 -13.01 -1.01 1.67
CA MET A 57 -12.33 -0.53 2.89
C MET A 57 -12.87 0.81 3.38
N TRP A 58 -14.00 1.23 2.80
CA TRP A 58 -14.67 2.44 3.23
C TRP A 58 -15.17 2.25 4.68
N PRO A 59 -15.10 3.24 5.57
CA PRO A 59 -14.68 4.62 5.30
C PRO A 59 -13.20 4.90 5.51
N ARG A 60 -12.41 3.91 5.94
CA ARG A 60 -10.99 4.13 6.24
C ARG A 60 -10.20 4.54 5.00
N ILE A 61 -10.44 3.84 3.88
CA ILE A 61 -9.82 4.14 2.59
C ILE A 61 -10.92 4.27 1.57
N LYS A 62 -10.95 5.38 0.86
CA LYS A 62 -11.99 5.68 -0.12
C LYS A 62 -11.45 5.53 -1.54
N SER A 63 -12.33 5.12 -2.45
CA SER A 63 -11.97 5.06 -3.86
C SER A 63 -11.47 6.42 -4.34
N GLY A 64 -10.35 6.43 -5.06
CA GLY A 64 -9.71 7.65 -5.54
C GLY A 64 -8.62 8.18 -4.61
N GLU A 65 -8.52 7.65 -3.40
CA GLU A 65 -7.40 7.97 -2.51
C GLU A 65 -6.18 7.15 -2.86
N TYR A 66 -5.06 7.46 -2.23
CA TYR A 66 -3.78 6.78 -2.45
C TYR A 66 -3.27 6.24 -1.13
N VAL A 67 -2.57 5.12 -1.19
CA VAL A 67 -1.84 4.61 -0.02
C VAL A 67 -0.35 4.74 -0.28
N LEU A 68 0.37 5.12 0.77
CA LEU A 68 1.82 5.21 0.76
C LEU A 68 2.37 3.96 1.42
N ILE A 69 3.16 3.20 0.67
CA ILE A 69 3.79 1.97 1.16
C ILE A 69 5.27 2.23 1.38
N GLU A 70 5.77 1.81 2.55
CA GLU A 70 7.18 1.90 2.88
C GLU A 70 7.72 0.50 3.17
N PRO A 71 8.31 -0.16 2.16
CA PRO A 71 8.72 -1.56 2.27
C PRO A 71 9.76 -1.84 3.36
N ASN A 72 10.59 -0.87 3.68
CA ASN A 72 11.69 -1.08 4.61
C ASN A 72 11.38 -0.64 6.04
N THR A 73 10.18 -0.17 6.29
CA THR A 73 9.76 0.24 7.63
C THR A 73 9.32 -0.98 8.41
N LYS A 74 9.81 -1.13 9.63
CA LYS A 74 9.42 -2.23 10.50
C LYS A 74 7.95 -2.11 10.88
N VAL A 75 7.22 -3.22 10.83
CA VAL A 75 5.80 -3.26 11.17
C VAL A 75 5.59 -3.86 12.55
N PHE A 76 4.55 -3.38 13.25
CA PHE A 76 4.19 -3.83 14.58
C PHE A 76 2.71 -4.18 14.62
N PRO A 77 2.28 -5.01 15.59
CA PRO A 77 0.85 -5.27 15.78
C PRO A 77 0.06 -3.97 15.89
N GLY A 78 -1.06 -3.90 15.19
CA GLY A 78 -1.87 -2.69 15.09
C GLY A 78 -1.61 -1.87 13.84
N ASP A 79 -0.50 -2.10 13.15
CA ASP A 79 -0.20 -1.36 11.93
C ASP A 79 -1.00 -1.88 10.74
N GLU A 80 -1.40 -0.97 9.88
CA GLU A 80 -1.96 -1.34 8.58
C GLU A 80 -0.80 -1.78 7.68
N VAL A 81 -1.01 -2.87 6.94
CA VAL A 81 0.04 -3.49 6.15
C VAL A 81 -0.48 -3.92 4.78
N PHE A 82 0.41 -3.86 3.81
CA PHE A 82 0.17 -4.40 2.48
C PHE A 82 0.83 -5.78 2.45
N VAL A 83 -0.02 -6.81 2.34
CA VAL A 83 0.42 -8.21 2.42
C VAL A 83 0.43 -8.82 1.04
N ARG A 84 1.51 -9.51 0.71
CA ARG A 84 1.64 -10.24 -0.54
C ARG A 84 1.97 -11.68 -0.22
N THR A 85 1.16 -12.61 -0.72
CA THR A 85 1.39 -14.04 -0.51
C THR A 85 2.30 -14.60 -1.58
N VAL A 86 2.89 -15.77 -1.30
CA VAL A 86 3.75 -16.45 -2.27
C VAL A 86 2.98 -16.92 -3.50
N GLU A 87 1.65 -17.04 -3.38
CA GLU A 87 0.79 -17.38 -4.51
C GLU A 87 0.41 -16.17 -5.36
N GLY A 88 0.83 -14.97 -4.95
CA GLY A 88 0.56 -13.77 -5.72
C GLY A 88 -0.71 -13.03 -5.32
N HIS A 89 -1.35 -13.42 -4.23
CA HIS A 89 -2.49 -12.67 -3.70
C HIS A 89 -2.02 -11.45 -2.95
N ASN A 90 -2.80 -10.38 -3.03
CA ASN A 90 -2.49 -9.11 -2.36
C ASN A 90 -3.67 -8.69 -1.50
N MET A 91 -3.38 -8.05 -0.37
CA MET A 91 -4.41 -7.55 0.52
C MET A 91 -3.85 -6.44 1.40
N ILE A 92 -4.74 -5.56 1.86
CA ILE A 92 -4.40 -4.58 2.89
C ILE A 92 -5.15 -5.00 4.15
N LYS A 93 -4.42 -5.18 5.22
CA LYS A 93 -4.95 -5.70 6.48
C LYS A 93 -4.32 -4.94 7.64
N VAL A 94 -4.76 -5.26 8.85
CA VAL A 94 -4.11 -4.82 10.07
C VAL A 94 -3.35 -6.02 10.63
N LEU A 95 -2.08 -5.83 10.98
CA LEU A 95 -1.30 -6.88 11.61
C LEU A 95 -1.83 -7.12 13.03
N GLY A 96 -2.31 -8.33 13.30
CA GLY A 96 -2.76 -8.71 14.63
C GLY A 96 -1.59 -9.18 15.48
N TYR A 97 -0.86 -10.16 14.99
CA TYR A 97 0.38 -10.61 15.62
C TYR A 97 1.31 -11.26 14.61
N ASP A 98 2.57 -11.35 15.02
CA ASP A 98 3.65 -11.97 14.27
C ASP A 98 4.44 -12.78 15.28
N ARG A 99 4.13 -14.07 15.41
CA ARG A 99 4.77 -14.96 16.38
C ARG A 99 4.51 -16.41 16.03
N ASP A 100 5.35 -17.28 16.58
CA ASP A 100 5.18 -18.74 16.48
C ASP A 100 5.10 -19.24 15.04
N GLY A 101 5.82 -18.58 14.13
CA GLY A 101 5.88 -19.00 12.74
C GLY A 101 4.68 -18.57 11.90
N GLU A 102 3.86 -17.67 12.40
CA GLU A 102 2.66 -17.25 11.67
C GLU A 102 2.33 -15.79 11.90
N TYR A 103 1.61 -15.23 10.95
CA TYR A 103 0.99 -13.91 11.07
C TYR A 103 -0.50 -14.05 11.28
N GLN A 104 -1.07 -13.21 12.12
CA GLN A 104 -2.51 -12.99 12.14
C GLN A 104 -2.80 -11.63 11.53
N PHE A 105 -3.72 -11.59 10.56
CA PHE A 105 -4.18 -10.36 9.95
C PHE A 105 -5.66 -10.17 10.22
N THR A 106 -6.04 -8.92 10.55
CA THR A 106 -7.44 -8.58 10.78
C THR A 106 -7.92 -7.61 9.71
N SER A 107 -9.22 -7.59 9.47
CA SER A 107 -9.83 -6.68 8.52
C SER A 107 -9.73 -5.24 9.01
N ILE A 108 -9.48 -4.30 8.11
CA ILE A 108 -9.47 -2.88 8.44
C ILE A 108 -10.82 -2.44 9.01
N ASN A 109 -11.91 -2.95 8.42
CA ASN A 109 -13.26 -2.62 8.88
C ASN A 109 -13.79 -3.56 9.94
N GLN A 110 -13.01 -4.58 10.29
CA GLN A 110 -13.40 -5.60 11.27
C GLN A 110 -14.67 -6.35 10.88
N ASP A 111 -14.97 -6.41 9.58
CA ASP A 111 -16.15 -7.08 9.05
C ASP A 111 -15.99 -8.59 8.91
N HIS A 112 -14.75 -9.05 8.90
CA HIS A 112 -14.41 -10.44 8.64
C HIS A 112 -13.58 -11.01 9.78
N ARG A 113 -13.60 -12.33 9.88
CA ARG A 113 -12.77 -13.01 10.87
C ARG A 113 -11.29 -12.78 10.58
N PRO A 114 -10.46 -12.73 11.61
CA PRO A 114 -9.00 -12.69 11.40
C PRO A 114 -8.57 -13.92 10.60
N ILE A 115 -7.55 -13.74 9.77
CA ILE A 115 -6.93 -14.84 9.05
C ILE A 115 -5.53 -15.06 9.62
N THR A 116 -5.09 -16.30 9.61
CA THR A 116 -3.76 -16.67 10.09
C THR A 116 -3.02 -17.35 8.95
N LEU A 117 -1.82 -16.87 8.65
CA LEU A 117 -0.98 -17.41 7.58
C LEU A 117 0.38 -17.79 8.12
N PRO A 118 0.85 -19.04 7.83
CA PRO A 118 2.22 -19.40 8.16
C PRO A 118 3.22 -18.51 7.45
N TYR A 119 4.39 -18.28 8.04
CA TYR A 119 5.41 -17.43 7.43
C TYR A 119 5.75 -17.84 6.00
N HIS A 120 5.80 -19.16 5.72
CA HIS A 120 6.20 -19.61 4.39
C HIS A 120 5.18 -19.29 3.29
N GLN A 121 3.95 -18.91 3.65
CA GLN A 121 2.93 -18.52 2.68
C GLN A 121 2.93 -17.02 2.41
N VAL A 122 3.70 -16.26 3.16
CA VAL A 122 3.71 -14.79 3.04
C VAL A 122 5.03 -14.34 2.43
N ALA A 123 4.95 -13.70 1.27
CA ALA A 123 6.14 -13.19 0.60
C ALA A 123 6.58 -11.86 1.19
N LYS A 124 5.63 -10.96 1.48
CA LYS A 124 5.96 -9.62 1.98
C LYS A 124 4.86 -9.11 2.90
N VAL A 125 5.27 -8.39 3.94
CA VAL A 125 4.39 -7.59 4.79
C VAL A 125 5.01 -6.20 4.82
N GLU A 126 4.36 -5.23 4.16
CA GLU A 126 4.93 -3.91 3.98
C GLU A 126 4.07 -2.86 4.66
N TYR A 127 4.73 -1.88 5.26
CA TYR A 127 4.07 -0.88 6.08
C TYR A 127 3.23 0.09 5.23
N VAL A 128 1.97 0.29 5.61
CA VAL A 128 1.14 1.35 5.03
C VAL A 128 1.37 2.59 5.88
N ALA A 129 2.16 3.50 5.34
CA ALA A 129 2.59 4.68 6.09
C ALA A 129 1.54 5.79 6.10
N GLY A 130 0.64 5.79 5.15
CA GLY A 130 -0.38 6.82 5.10
C GLY A 130 -1.40 6.61 4.02
N ILE A 131 -2.51 7.33 4.17
CA ILE A 131 -3.59 7.37 3.20
C ILE A 131 -3.70 8.83 2.78
N LEU A 132 -3.58 9.09 1.48
CA LEU A 132 -3.52 10.44 0.96
C LEU A 132 -4.70 10.73 0.07
N LYS A 133 -5.17 11.96 0.14
CA LYS A 133 -6.26 12.43 -0.71
C LYS A 133 -5.75 12.73 -2.11
N GLN A 134 -6.67 12.75 -3.05
CA GLN A 134 -6.38 12.98 -4.46
C GLN A 134 -5.65 14.31 -4.69
N SER A 135 -5.85 15.30 -3.83
CA SER A 135 -5.18 16.59 -3.93
C SER A 135 -3.65 16.50 -3.76
N ARG A 136 -3.15 15.36 -3.26
CA ARG A 136 -1.70 15.15 -3.11
C ARG A 136 -1.07 14.54 -4.37
N HIS A 137 -1.86 14.22 -5.36
CA HIS A 137 -1.36 13.62 -6.60
C HIS A 137 -0.95 14.70 -7.59
N LEU A 138 0.20 14.51 -8.23
CA LEU A 138 0.70 15.34 -9.31
C LEU A 138 0.97 14.44 -10.52
N ASP A 139 0.55 14.88 -11.71
CA ASP A 139 0.99 14.19 -12.91
C ASP A 139 2.46 14.50 -13.17
N ASP A 140 3.06 13.90 -14.20
CA ASP A 140 4.49 14.09 -14.47
C ASP A 140 4.84 15.53 -14.79
N ILE A 141 3.95 16.25 -15.45
CA ILE A 141 4.18 17.65 -15.80
C ILE A 141 4.12 18.52 -14.54
N GLU A 142 3.09 18.33 -13.72
CA GLU A 142 2.93 19.05 -12.46
C GLU A 142 4.08 18.77 -11.51
N ALA A 143 4.53 17.52 -11.43
CA ALA A 143 5.66 17.14 -10.57
C ALA A 143 6.94 17.85 -11.01
N ARG A 144 7.17 17.94 -12.32
CA ARG A 144 8.34 18.62 -12.87
C ARG A 144 8.31 20.10 -12.51
N GLU A 145 7.16 20.73 -12.66
CA GLU A 145 7.00 22.15 -12.30
C GLU A 145 7.21 22.35 -10.79
N TRP A 146 6.67 21.46 -9.98
CA TRP A 146 6.83 21.53 -8.53
C TRP A 146 8.28 21.41 -8.10
N LEU A 147 9.05 20.53 -8.74
CA LEU A 147 10.48 20.38 -8.44
C LEU A 147 11.28 21.61 -8.79
N LYS A 148 10.91 22.33 -9.84
CA LYS A 148 11.58 23.55 -10.24
C LYS A 148 11.36 24.68 -9.24
N SER A 149 10.23 24.69 -8.55
CA SER A 149 9.87 25.76 -7.63
C SER A 149 10.32 25.50 -6.19
N SER A 150 10.90 24.35 -5.94
CA SER A 150 11.27 23.96 -4.57
C SER A 150 12.77 24.10 -4.28
#